data_dcc013cff6e8dbcf5af243dd0dfc2fca
#
_entry.id   dcc013cff6e8dbcf5af243dd0dfc2fca
#
_cell.length_a   1.000
_cell.length_b   1.000
_cell.length_c   1.000
_cell.angle_alpha   90.00
_cell.angle_beta   90.00
_cell.angle_gamma   90.00
#
_symmetry.space_group_name_H-M   'P 1'
#
loop_
_entity.id
_entity.type
_entity.pdbx_description
1 polymer ?
#
loop_
_entity_poly.entity_id
_entity_poly.type
_entity_poly.pdbx_seq_one_letter_code
_entity_poly.pdbx_strand_id
1 'polypeptide(L)'
;MKFNEAISVLKLLGTRHEDAMTIQQIIAKWNTLHTEKLHLRTAQRYLSELSSEGADGSALVEVDDSSKERRYHLRLSEMANWFMTEEAALYQVLSLQVLQSTFGETASSEIERQMDAAEHLTHEQLRTRRLRERVRIVPDGLGRLRTKIAKEVLGSVMDALAGDQKIAVDYFSARGNASSLELSPLGLVAKDGTLYLLAVKGLSDRPIHYPLQRVRSAAVQPFPAQGRADFKLDEYIRLTHQLSHPIGQQSEPVTVKLKVHPNWLYHFEERPLSENQKIHKAVQADEWSTVTAEIPLSILLTPFIVSMGPGLEVLEPPELRQEVAQWLANAASLYSSEAPTVNQQPPKIN
;
A
#
# COMPACT_ATOMS: atom_id res chain seq x y z
N MET A 1 -7.84 -40.83 -4.45
CA MET A 1 -7.93 -39.46 -5.06
C MET A 1 -6.58 -39.06 -5.61
N LYS A 2 -6.50 -38.49 -6.83
CA LYS A 2 -5.24 -37.90 -7.28
C LYS A 2 -5.05 -36.56 -6.59
N PHE A 3 -3.88 -36.31 -6.03
CA PHE A 3 -3.59 -35.10 -5.23
C PHE A 3 -3.96 -33.79 -5.94
N ASN A 4 -3.58 -33.67 -7.22
CA ASN A 4 -3.87 -32.46 -8.01
C ASN A 4 -5.37 -32.21 -8.22
N GLU A 5 -6.17 -33.27 -8.34
CA GLU A 5 -7.63 -33.17 -8.50
C GLU A 5 -8.30 -32.72 -7.19
N ALA A 6 -7.79 -33.22 -6.05
CA ALA A 6 -8.25 -32.78 -4.74
C ALA A 6 -8.03 -31.27 -4.52
N ILE A 7 -6.81 -30.81 -4.79
CA ILE A 7 -6.48 -29.38 -4.71
C ILE A 7 -7.38 -28.54 -5.64
N SER A 8 -7.65 -29.05 -6.84
CA SER A 8 -8.52 -28.36 -7.79
C SER A 8 -9.96 -28.25 -7.28
N VAL A 9 -10.49 -29.29 -6.63
CA VAL A 9 -11.81 -29.24 -5.99
C VAL A 9 -11.81 -28.25 -4.82
N LEU A 10 -10.80 -28.28 -3.95
CA LEU A 10 -10.69 -27.33 -2.84
C LEU A 10 -10.68 -25.88 -3.32
N LYS A 11 -9.98 -25.57 -4.42
CA LYS A 11 -9.95 -24.21 -5.02
C LYS A 11 -11.30 -23.70 -5.51
N LEU A 12 -12.27 -24.59 -5.75
CA LEU A 12 -13.61 -24.20 -6.21
C LEU A 12 -14.52 -23.79 -5.05
N LEU A 13 -14.26 -24.31 -3.84
CA LEU A 13 -15.11 -24.13 -2.69
C LEU A 13 -14.92 -22.74 -2.07
N GLY A 14 -16.03 -22.15 -1.58
CA GLY A 14 -15.99 -20.95 -0.78
C GLY A 14 -15.50 -21.23 0.64
N THR A 15 -15.08 -20.19 1.33
CA THR A 15 -14.53 -20.26 2.69
C THR A 15 -15.54 -19.86 3.76
N ARG A 16 -16.70 -19.31 3.37
CA ARG A 16 -17.77 -18.90 4.25
C ARG A 16 -18.97 -19.82 4.07
N HIS A 17 -19.73 -20.02 5.15
CA HIS A 17 -20.97 -20.80 5.13
C HIS A 17 -21.97 -20.26 4.09
N GLU A 18 -22.04 -18.94 3.90
CA GLU A 18 -22.90 -18.30 2.89
C GLU A 18 -22.50 -18.62 1.45
N ASP A 19 -21.20 -18.93 1.23
CA ASP A 19 -20.64 -19.32 -0.07
C ASP A 19 -20.67 -20.84 -0.29
N ALA A 20 -21.30 -21.61 0.58
CA ALA A 20 -21.38 -23.06 0.49
C ALA A 20 -22.10 -23.51 -0.79
N MET A 21 -21.49 -24.44 -1.52
CA MET A 21 -21.93 -24.87 -2.84
C MET A 21 -22.50 -26.28 -2.82
N THR A 22 -23.58 -26.50 -3.58
CA THR A 22 -24.06 -27.86 -3.84
C THR A 22 -23.09 -28.60 -4.77
N ILE A 23 -23.14 -29.94 -4.76
CA ILE A 23 -22.32 -30.76 -5.64
C ILE A 23 -22.52 -30.44 -7.12
N GLN A 24 -23.74 -30.08 -7.51
CA GLN A 24 -24.06 -29.69 -8.88
C GLN A 24 -23.39 -28.37 -9.28
N GLN A 25 -23.38 -27.40 -8.37
CA GLN A 25 -22.68 -26.13 -8.58
C GLN A 25 -21.16 -26.31 -8.67
N ILE A 26 -20.59 -27.21 -7.86
CA ILE A 26 -19.16 -27.57 -7.92
C ILE A 26 -18.82 -28.20 -9.28
N ILE A 27 -19.64 -29.14 -9.74
CA ILE A 27 -19.45 -29.80 -11.04
C ILE A 27 -19.58 -28.78 -12.19
N ALA A 28 -20.57 -27.90 -12.13
CA ALA A 28 -20.75 -26.87 -13.14
C ALA A 28 -19.54 -25.93 -13.23
N LYS A 29 -19.06 -25.46 -12.07
CA LYS A 29 -17.88 -24.58 -11.97
C LYS A 29 -16.60 -25.29 -12.43
N TRP A 30 -16.41 -26.58 -12.08
CA TRP A 30 -15.31 -27.37 -12.57
C TRP A 30 -15.29 -27.45 -14.10
N ASN A 31 -16.44 -27.80 -14.69
CA ASN A 31 -16.56 -28.00 -16.14
C ASN A 31 -16.40 -26.71 -16.96
N THR A 32 -16.51 -25.55 -16.33
CA THR A 32 -16.18 -24.26 -16.96
C THR A 32 -14.69 -23.94 -16.92
N LEU A 33 -13.97 -24.44 -15.93
CA LEU A 33 -12.55 -24.09 -15.70
C LEU A 33 -11.58 -25.15 -16.21
N HIS A 34 -12.04 -26.39 -16.43
CA HIS A 34 -11.19 -27.51 -16.79
C HIS A 34 -11.71 -28.19 -18.07
N THR A 35 -10.81 -28.69 -18.88
CA THR A 35 -11.13 -29.47 -20.12
C THR A 35 -11.69 -30.86 -19.82
N GLU A 36 -11.25 -31.48 -18.71
CA GLU A 36 -11.78 -32.77 -18.25
C GLU A 36 -13.04 -32.55 -17.43
N LYS A 37 -14.13 -33.29 -17.80
CA LYS A 37 -15.41 -33.19 -17.08
C LYS A 37 -15.38 -33.95 -15.75
N LEU A 38 -15.82 -33.32 -14.72
CA LEU A 38 -16.02 -33.91 -13.40
C LEU A 38 -17.38 -34.62 -13.37
N HIS A 39 -17.38 -35.97 -13.18
CA HIS A 39 -18.58 -36.76 -13.07
C HIS A 39 -19.11 -36.79 -11.61
N LEU A 40 -20.43 -36.92 -11.45
CA LEU A 40 -21.11 -36.88 -10.14
C LEU A 40 -20.51 -37.87 -9.12
N ARG A 41 -20.28 -39.15 -9.53
CA ARG A 41 -19.68 -40.16 -8.63
C ARG A 41 -18.27 -39.80 -8.19
N THR A 42 -17.49 -39.20 -9.07
CA THR A 42 -16.13 -38.75 -8.75
C THR A 42 -16.15 -37.57 -7.82
N ALA A 43 -17.03 -36.58 -8.05
CA ALA A 43 -17.22 -35.43 -7.17
C ALA A 43 -17.70 -35.87 -5.78
N GLN A 44 -18.68 -36.79 -5.69
CA GLN A 44 -19.15 -37.36 -4.41
C GLN A 44 -18.03 -38.01 -3.63
N ARG A 45 -17.21 -38.85 -4.32
CA ARG A 45 -16.06 -39.48 -3.67
C ARG A 45 -15.05 -38.48 -3.17
N TYR A 46 -14.70 -37.45 -3.96
CA TYR A 46 -13.75 -36.43 -3.53
C TYR A 46 -14.26 -35.62 -2.33
N LEU A 47 -15.50 -35.19 -2.39
CA LEU A 47 -16.09 -34.45 -1.27
C LEU A 47 -16.22 -35.31 -0.01
N SER A 48 -16.58 -36.60 -0.15
CA SER A 48 -16.62 -37.54 0.97
C SER A 48 -15.24 -37.76 1.60
N GLU A 49 -14.20 -37.94 0.78
CA GLU A 49 -12.82 -38.09 1.27
C GLU A 49 -12.31 -36.81 1.95
N LEU A 50 -12.63 -35.62 1.42
CA LEU A 50 -12.23 -34.32 1.96
C LEU A 50 -13.02 -33.88 3.19
N SER A 51 -14.25 -34.38 3.34
CA SER A 51 -15.11 -34.11 4.52
C SER A 51 -14.97 -35.16 5.62
N SER A 52 -14.31 -36.29 5.34
CA SER A 52 -14.02 -37.29 6.37
C SER A 52 -12.93 -36.80 7.30
N GLU A 53 -13.12 -36.98 8.58
CA GLU A 53 -12.09 -36.68 9.58
C GLU A 53 -10.90 -37.62 9.37
N GLY A 54 -9.71 -37.04 9.24
CA GLY A 54 -8.45 -37.78 9.22
C GLY A 54 -8.16 -38.42 10.58
N ALA A 55 -7.05 -39.13 10.69
CA ALA A 55 -6.59 -39.75 11.94
C ALA A 55 -6.33 -38.72 13.08
N ASP A 56 -6.16 -37.45 12.71
CA ASP A 56 -5.97 -36.28 13.55
C ASP A 56 -7.27 -35.49 13.84
N GLY A 57 -8.41 -35.98 13.35
CA GLY A 57 -9.71 -35.30 13.51
C GLY A 57 -9.94 -34.13 12.55
N SER A 58 -9.03 -33.91 11.58
CA SER A 58 -9.11 -32.78 10.66
C SER A 58 -9.87 -33.14 9.37
N ALA A 59 -10.95 -32.41 9.09
CA ALA A 59 -11.66 -32.45 7.81
C ALA A 59 -11.49 -31.13 7.06
N LEU A 60 -11.02 -31.19 5.79
CA LEU A 60 -10.76 -29.99 4.98
C LEU A 60 -12.04 -29.32 4.46
N VAL A 61 -13.11 -30.07 4.36
CA VAL A 61 -14.41 -29.61 3.86
C VAL A 61 -15.47 -29.83 4.90
N GLU A 62 -16.22 -28.79 5.19
CA GLU A 62 -17.39 -28.83 6.07
C GLU A 62 -18.64 -29.04 5.23
N VAL A 63 -19.54 -29.87 5.78
CA VAL A 63 -20.82 -30.21 5.13
C VAL A 63 -21.94 -29.52 5.87
N ASP A 64 -22.67 -28.68 5.18
CA ASP A 64 -23.89 -28.06 5.67
C ASP A 64 -25.10 -28.91 5.26
N ASP A 65 -25.65 -29.60 6.23
CA ASP A 65 -26.86 -30.42 6.11
C ASP A 65 -28.13 -29.66 6.54
N SER A 66 -28.05 -28.35 6.79
CA SER A 66 -29.18 -27.53 7.25
C SER A 66 -30.29 -27.35 6.19
N SER A 67 -29.97 -27.60 4.93
CA SER A 67 -30.87 -27.52 3.78
C SER A 67 -31.23 -28.90 3.22
N LYS A 68 -32.29 -28.98 2.34
CA LYS A 68 -32.62 -30.21 1.61
C LYS A 68 -31.49 -30.80 0.78
N GLU A 69 -30.57 -29.95 0.31
CA GLU A 69 -29.41 -30.33 -0.48
C GLU A 69 -28.14 -30.03 0.32
N ARG A 70 -27.27 -31.03 0.42
CA ARG A 70 -25.96 -30.88 1.06
C ARG A 70 -25.14 -29.82 0.36
N ARG A 71 -24.58 -28.91 1.15
CA ARG A 71 -23.65 -27.86 0.69
C ARG A 71 -22.30 -28.06 1.32
N TYR A 72 -21.29 -27.67 0.61
CA TYR A 72 -19.88 -27.88 0.95
C TYR A 72 -19.14 -26.55 0.94
N HIS A 73 -18.35 -26.31 1.97
CA HIS A 73 -17.42 -25.18 2.03
C HIS A 73 -16.12 -25.61 2.70
N LEU A 74 -15.07 -24.80 2.54
CA LEU A 74 -13.78 -25.08 3.16
C LEU A 74 -13.83 -24.84 4.65
N ARG A 75 -13.26 -25.74 5.42
CA ARG A 75 -12.97 -25.50 6.85
C ARG A 75 -11.66 -24.73 6.94
N LEU A 76 -11.77 -23.40 7.06
CA LEU A 76 -10.65 -22.48 7.04
C LEU A 76 -9.59 -22.77 8.10
N SER A 77 -10.00 -23.17 9.31
CA SER A 77 -9.08 -23.50 10.41
C SER A 77 -8.10 -24.59 10.04
N GLU A 78 -8.59 -25.65 9.40
CA GLU A 78 -7.74 -26.79 9.02
C GLU A 78 -6.80 -26.46 7.85
N MET A 79 -7.31 -25.77 6.82
CA MET A 79 -6.48 -25.35 5.71
C MET A 79 -5.39 -24.36 6.15
N ALA A 80 -5.74 -23.45 7.03
CA ALA A 80 -4.80 -22.49 7.56
C ALA A 80 -3.70 -23.17 8.38
N ASN A 81 -4.04 -24.16 9.22
CA ASN A 81 -3.08 -24.96 9.99
C ASN A 81 -2.10 -25.75 9.09
N TRP A 82 -2.51 -26.14 7.88
CA TRP A 82 -1.64 -26.88 6.95
C TRP A 82 -0.62 -25.99 6.23
N PHE A 83 -0.94 -24.74 6.00
CA PHE A 83 -0.14 -23.85 5.15
C PHE A 83 0.46 -22.66 5.87
N MET A 84 0.11 -22.43 7.13
CA MET A 84 0.52 -21.23 7.85
C MET A 84 0.80 -21.55 9.32
N THR A 85 2.00 -21.17 9.79
CA THR A 85 2.29 -21.18 11.23
C THR A 85 1.57 -20.01 11.90
N GLU A 86 1.36 -20.10 13.22
CA GLU A 86 0.76 -19.00 14.00
C GLU A 86 1.51 -17.67 13.84
N GLU A 87 2.85 -17.74 13.82
CA GLU A 87 3.68 -16.57 13.63
C GLU A 87 3.47 -15.97 12.24
N ALA A 88 3.42 -16.81 11.20
CA ALA A 88 3.12 -16.37 9.84
C ALA A 88 1.73 -15.74 9.74
N ALA A 89 0.72 -16.32 10.41
CA ALA A 89 -0.64 -15.76 10.46
C ALA A 89 -0.65 -14.38 11.14
N LEU A 90 0.07 -14.22 12.26
CA LEU A 90 0.18 -12.92 12.93
C LEU A 90 0.85 -11.87 12.03
N TYR A 91 1.99 -12.22 11.40
CA TYR A 91 2.66 -11.30 10.47
C TYR A 91 1.78 -10.97 9.27
N GLN A 92 1.00 -11.92 8.77
CA GLN A 92 0.05 -11.68 7.69
C GLN A 92 -1.03 -10.70 8.11
N VAL A 93 -1.66 -10.86 9.28
CA VAL A 93 -2.65 -9.90 9.80
C VAL A 93 -2.07 -8.49 9.92
N LEU A 94 -0.85 -8.36 10.46
CA LEU A 94 -0.18 -7.06 10.58
C LEU A 94 0.14 -6.45 9.21
N SER A 95 0.63 -7.25 8.26
CA SER A 95 0.91 -6.81 6.88
C SER A 95 -0.36 -6.36 6.17
N LEU A 96 -1.47 -7.08 6.35
CA LEU A 96 -2.76 -6.73 5.76
C LEU A 96 -3.33 -5.43 6.34
N GLN A 97 -3.08 -5.11 7.61
CA GLN A 97 -3.41 -3.80 8.17
C GLN A 97 -2.67 -2.67 7.45
N VAL A 98 -1.38 -2.86 7.10
CA VAL A 98 -0.62 -1.90 6.29
C VAL A 98 -1.20 -1.79 4.89
N LEU A 99 -1.51 -2.90 4.24
CA LEU A 99 -2.12 -2.92 2.91
C LEU A 99 -3.49 -2.23 2.90
N GLN A 100 -4.35 -2.54 3.86
CA GLN A 100 -5.64 -1.85 4.02
C GLN A 100 -5.45 -0.35 4.24
N SER A 101 -4.46 0.02 5.07
CA SER A 101 -4.13 1.42 5.28
C SER A 101 -3.61 2.11 4.02
N THR A 102 -3.07 1.38 3.05
CA THR A 102 -2.49 1.89 1.81
C THR A 102 -3.50 1.90 0.67
N PHE A 103 -4.21 0.79 0.46
CA PHE A 103 -5.15 0.57 -0.65
C PHE A 103 -6.61 0.90 -0.27
N GLY A 104 -6.90 1.13 1.02
CA GLY A 104 -8.26 1.38 1.52
C GLY A 104 -9.17 0.17 1.38
N GLU A 105 -10.49 0.41 1.40
CA GLU A 105 -11.51 -0.62 1.18
C GLU A 105 -11.48 -1.24 -0.24
N THR A 106 -10.64 -0.70 -1.11
CA THR A 106 -10.42 -1.20 -2.47
C THR A 106 -9.56 -2.48 -2.48
N ALA A 107 -8.88 -2.75 -1.37
CA ALA A 107 -8.21 -4.02 -1.18
C ALA A 107 -9.25 -5.14 -1.31
N SER A 108 -9.05 -5.94 -2.33
CA SER A 108 -10.01 -6.88 -2.87
C SER A 108 -10.57 -7.87 -1.83
N SER A 109 -11.72 -8.46 -2.15
CA SER A 109 -12.29 -9.64 -1.49
C SER A 109 -11.30 -10.79 -1.25
N GLU A 110 -10.18 -10.81 -1.98
CA GLU A 110 -9.08 -11.76 -1.78
C GLU A 110 -8.26 -11.47 -0.52
N ILE A 111 -7.92 -10.18 -0.28
CA ILE A 111 -7.24 -9.77 0.95
C ILE A 111 -8.14 -10.02 2.16
N GLU A 112 -9.45 -9.76 2.05
CA GLU A 112 -10.42 -10.05 3.12
C GLU A 112 -10.48 -11.54 3.44
N ARG A 113 -10.52 -12.41 2.42
CA ARG A 113 -10.50 -13.86 2.63
C ARG A 113 -9.20 -14.35 3.30
N GLN A 114 -8.06 -13.81 2.88
CA GLN A 114 -6.78 -14.13 3.52
C GLN A 114 -6.70 -13.60 4.96
N MET A 115 -7.31 -12.45 5.23
CA MET A 115 -7.44 -11.93 6.59
C MET A 115 -8.29 -12.85 7.45
N ASP A 116 -9.47 -13.24 6.97
CA ASP A 116 -10.38 -14.13 7.71
C ASP A 116 -9.66 -15.44 8.11
N ALA A 117 -8.90 -16.04 7.19
CA ALA A 117 -8.11 -17.25 7.46
C ALA A 117 -7.01 -17.03 8.51
N ALA A 118 -6.22 -15.97 8.35
CA ALA A 118 -5.15 -15.63 9.28
C ALA A 118 -5.71 -15.19 10.66
N GLU A 119 -6.85 -14.50 10.67
CA GLU A 119 -7.55 -14.10 11.88
C GLU A 119 -8.08 -15.30 12.65
N HIS A 120 -8.64 -16.30 11.98
CA HIS A 120 -9.13 -17.50 12.60
C HIS A 120 -8.02 -18.23 13.37
N LEU A 121 -6.86 -18.44 12.73
CA LEU A 121 -5.69 -19.05 13.37
C LEU A 121 -5.18 -18.27 14.58
N THR A 122 -5.15 -16.94 14.48
CA THR A 122 -4.69 -16.10 15.58
C THR A 122 -5.70 -15.98 16.73
N HIS A 123 -6.98 -16.32 16.49
CA HIS A 123 -8.02 -16.32 17.52
C HIS A 123 -7.99 -17.56 18.42
N GLU A 124 -7.66 -18.72 17.86
CA GLU A 124 -7.68 -19.98 18.60
C GLU A 124 -6.58 -20.07 19.66
N GLN A 125 -5.46 -19.39 19.41
CA GLN A 125 -4.31 -19.45 20.32
C GLN A 125 -4.18 -18.19 21.18
N LEU A 126 -4.17 -18.39 22.49
CA LEU A 126 -4.17 -17.32 23.49
C LEU A 126 -2.97 -16.34 23.32
N ARG A 127 -1.80 -16.82 22.87
CA ARG A 127 -0.59 -16.02 22.66
C ARG A 127 -0.75 -15.06 21.49
N THR A 128 -1.13 -15.58 20.33
CA THR A 128 -1.30 -14.80 19.08
C THR A 128 -2.46 -13.84 19.17
N ARG A 129 -3.56 -14.23 19.80
CA ARG A 129 -4.69 -13.36 20.12
C ARG A 129 -4.25 -12.14 20.96
N ARG A 130 -3.48 -12.37 22.03
CA ARG A 130 -2.96 -11.29 22.88
C ARG A 130 -2.02 -10.35 22.12
N LEU A 131 -1.15 -10.89 21.24
CA LEU A 131 -0.27 -10.08 20.41
C LEU A 131 -1.07 -9.26 19.39
N ARG A 132 -2.04 -9.87 18.73
CA ARG A 132 -2.92 -9.17 17.79
C ARG A 132 -3.68 -7.99 18.43
N GLU A 133 -4.12 -8.13 19.67
CA GLU A 133 -4.79 -7.06 20.41
C GLU A 133 -3.83 -5.93 20.83
N ARG A 134 -2.55 -6.21 20.97
CA ARG A 134 -1.53 -5.30 21.55
C ARG A 134 -0.55 -4.71 20.55
N VAL A 135 -0.44 -5.28 19.36
CA VAL A 135 0.47 -4.80 18.31
C VAL A 135 -0.34 -4.06 17.24
N ARG A 136 0.09 -2.86 16.91
CA ARG A 136 -0.50 -2.03 15.84
C ARG A 136 0.62 -1.38 15.05
N ILE A 137 0.41 -1.25 13.75
CA ILE A 137 1.28 -0.48 12.88
C ILE A 137 0.61 0.87 12.66
N VAL A 138 1.26 1.92 13.15
CA VAL A 138 0.80 3.29 12.96
C VAL A 138 1.67 3.92 11.87
N PRO A 139 1.09 4.39 10.76
CA PRO A 139 1.86 5.07 9.72
C PRO A 139 2.50 6.36 10.25
N ASP A 140 3.69 6.68 9.73
CA ASP A 140 4.37 7.94 10.04
C ASP A 140 3.52 9.17 9.62
N GLY A 141 3.65 10.25 10.39
CA GLY A 141 3.05 11.55 10.11
C GLY A 141 1.69 11.79 10.75
N LEU A 142 1.06 12.87 10.37
CA LEU A 142 -0.25 13.26 10.86
C LEU A 142 -1.33 12.33 10.29
N GLY A 143 -2.13 11.72 11.15
CA GLY A 143 -3.25 10.84 10.75
C GLY A 143 -4.31 11.59 9.94
N ARG A 144 -4.17 11.61 8.62
CA ARG A 144 -5.17 12.20 7.71
C ARG A 144 -6.15 11.14 7.23
N LEU A 145 -7.42 11.53 7.12
CA LEU A 145 -8.41 10.69 6.45
C LEU A 145 -8.05 10.57 4.96
N ARG A 146 -8.16 9.36 4.45
CA ARG A 146 -7.82 9.05 3.06
C ARG A 146 -9.04 9.14 2.17
N THR A 147 -8.88 9.69 0.98
CA THR A 147 -9.91 9.64 -0.05
C THR A 147 -9.95 8.24 -0.64
N LYS A 148 -11.15 7.67 -0.74
CA LYS A 148 -11.35 6.35 -1.35
C LYS A 148 -10.99 6.38 -2.84
N ILE A 149 -10.39 5.30 -3.32
CA ILE A 149 -10.15 5.04 -4.74
C ILE A 149 -11.24 4.07 -5.20
N ALA A 150 -11.88 4.32 -6.32
CA ALA A 150 -12.85 3.39 -6.87
C ALA A 150 -12.17 2.07 -7.26
N LYS A 151 -12.81 0.93 -6.93
CA LYS A 151 -12.25 -0.40 -7.17
C LYS A 151 -11.97 -0.63 -8.66
N GLU A 152 -12.85 -0.15 -9.51
CA GLU A 152 -12.75 -0.24 -10.96
C GLU A 152 -11.54 0.53 -11.49
N VAL A 153 -11.21 1.68 -10.90
CA VAL A 153 -10.03 2.48 -11.26
C VAL A 153 -8.75 1.72 -10.94
N LEU A 154 -8.65 1.16 -9.73
CA LEU A 154 -7.46 0.39 -9.35
C LEU A 154 -7.33 -0.86 -10.22
N GLY A 155 -8.42 -1.59 -10.47
CA GLY A 155 -8.43 -2.76 -11.35
C GLY A 155 -7.92 -2.42 -12.74
N SER A 156 -8.49 -1.39 -13.40
CA SER A 156 -8.05 -0.95 -14.72
C SER A 156 -6.58 -0.54 -14.76
N VAL A 157 -6.07 0.11 -13.70
CA VAL A 157 -4.65 0.48 -13.61
C VAL A 157 -3.77 -0.76 -13.52
N MET A 158 -4.14 -1.74 -12.70
CA MET A 158 -3.40 -2.99 -12.57
C MET A 158 -3.40 -3.79 -13.87
N ASP A 159 -4.53 -3.87 -14.57
CA ASP A 159 -4.66 -4.55 -15.86
C ASP A 159 -3.80 -3.86 -16.93
N ALA A 160 -3.83 -2.53 -17.00
CA ALA A 160 -3.01 -1.77 -17.93
C ALA A 160 -1.50 -1.96 -17.69
N LEU A 161 -1.08 -1.99 -16.41
CA LEU A 161 0.31 -2.25 -16.02
C LEU A 161 0.72 -3.70 -16.36
N ALA A 162 -0.14 -4.67 -16.08
CA ALA A 162 0.15 -6.09 -16.36
C ALA A 162 0.18 -6.38 -17.86
N GLY A 163 -0.69 -5.72 -18.64
CA GLY A 163 -0.79 -5.90 -20.08
C GLY A 163 0.13 -5.01 -20.92
N ASP A 164 0.96 -4.16 -20.30
CA ASP A 164 1.77 -3.14 -20.98
C ASP A 164 0.96 -2.27 -21.94
N GLN A 165 -0.25 -1.87 -21.51
CA GLN A 165 -1.21 -1.14 -22.32
C GLN A 165 -1.38 0.30 -21.86
N LYS A 166 -1.78 1.17 -22.79
CA LYS A 166 -2.22 2.52 -22.46
C LYS A 166 -3.52 2.50 -21.66
N ILE A 167 -3.73 3.57 -20.91
CA ILE A 167 -4.94 3.77 -20.12
C ILE A 167 -5.52 5.16 -20.38
N ALA A 168 -6.82 5.23 -20.61
CA ALA A 168 -7.56 6.48 -20.63
C ALA A 168 -8.12 6.75 -19.23
N VAL A 169 -7.91 7.95 -18.70
CA VAL A 169 -8.35 8.33 -17.36
C VAL A 169 -9.04 9.69 -17.36
N ASP A 170 -10.11 9.81 -16.59
CA ASP A 170 -10.68 11.10 -16.24
C ASP A 170 -10.07 11.59 -14.94
N TYR A 171 -9.25 12.62 -15.05
CA TYR A 171 -8.41 13.11 -13.97
C TYR A 171 -8.83 14.50 -13.49
N PHE A 172 -8.84 14.69 -12.17
CA PHE A 172 -9.13 15.97 -11.53
C PHE A 172 -7.87 16.56 -10.92
N SER A 173 -7.39 17.66 -11.47
CA SER A 173 -6.17 18.30 -10.98
C SER A 173 -6.36 18.92 -9.58
N ALA A 174 -5.25 19.21 -8.87
CA ALA A 174 -5.28 19.92 -7.61
C ALA A 174 -5.91 21.32 -7.70
N ARG A 175 -5.94 21.90 -8.92
CA ARG A 175 -6.52 23.21 -9.21
C ARG A 175 -7.99 23.15 -9.58
N GLY A 176 -8.62 21.97 -9.48
CA GLY A 176 -10.04 21.78 -9.80
C GLY A 176 -10.36 21.56 -11.27
N ASN A 177 -9.37 21.45 -12.16
CA ASN A 177 -9.60 21.24 -13.58
C ASN A 177 -9.81 19.75 -13.88
N ALA A 178 -10.91 19.43 -14.56
CA ALA A 178 -11.15 18.10 -15.10
C ALA A 178 -10.46 17.95 -16.47
N SER A 179 -9.89 16.80 -16.74
CA SER A 179 -9.27 16.48 -18.03
C SER A 179 -9.32 14.98 -18.30
N SER A 180 -9.63 14.59 -19.52
CA SER A 180 -9.45 13.22 -19.99
C SER A 180 -8.06 13.08 -20.56
N LEU A 181 -7.31 12.10 -20.06
CA LEU A 181 -5.90 11.88 -20.38
C LEU A 181 -5.71 10.48 -20.92
N GLU A 182 -4.93 10.34 -21.99
CA GLU A 182 -4.38 9.07 -22.42
C GLU A 182 -2.94 8.96 -21.88
N LEU A 183 -2.67 7.93 -21.09
CA LEU A 183 -1.43 7.74 -20.38
C LEU A 183 -0.80 6.40 -20.73
N SER A 184 0.51 6.34 -20.73
CA SER A 184 1.29 5.10 -20.75
C SER A 184 1.79 4.80 -19.34
N PRO A 185 1.20 3.83 -18.63
CA PRO A 185 1.57 3.45 -17.26
C PRO A 185 3.00 2.93 -17.19
N LEU A 186 3.76 3.35 -16.20
CA LEU A 186 5.12 2.90 -15.92
C LEU A 186 5.22 2.13 -14.61
N GLY A 187 4.39 2.47 -13.62
CA GLY A 187 4.39 1.82 -12.31
C GLY A 187 3.34 2.41 -11.38
N LEU A 188 3.09 1.69 -10.30
CA LEU A 188 2.20 2.10 -9.21
C LEU A 188 3.01 2.16 -7.92
N VAL A 189 2.98 3.29 -7.21
CA VAL A 189 3.74 3.50 -5.98
C VAL A 189 2.84 4.03 -4.88
N ALA A 190 2.92 3.39 -3.72
CA ALA A 190 2.28 3.87 -2.51
C ALA A 190 3.26 4.73 -1.70
N LYS A 191 2.89 5.97 -1.42
CA LYS A 191 3.68 6.88 -0.60
C LYS A 191 2.77 7.70 0.30
N ASP A 192 3.10 7.77 1.59
CA ASP A 192 2.37 8.56 2.60
C ASP A 192 0.84 8.36 2.55
N GLY A 193 0.43 7.11 2.29
CA GLY A 193 -0.98 6.74 2.17
C GLY A 193 -1.69 7.18 0.90
N THR A 194 -0.95 7.64 -0.08
CA THR A 194 -1.44 7.98 -1.42
C THR A 194 -0.88 7.02 -2.45
N LEU A 195 -1.74 6.45 -3.29
CA LEU A 195 -1.32 5.67 -4.44
C LEU A 195 -1.08 6.60 -5.64
N TYR A 196 0.10 6.51 -6.21
CA TYR A 196 0.51 7.27 -7.39
C TYR A 196 0.68 6.35 -8.58
N LEU A 197 -0.06 6.62 -9.64
CA LEU A 197 0.25 6.08 -10.97
C LEU A 197 1.39 6.92 -11.56
N LEU A 198 2.52 6.28 -11.80
CA LEU A 198 3.60 6.85 -12.60
C LEU A 198 3.27 6.58 -14.06
N ALA A 199 3.18 7.61 -14.87
CA ALA A 199 2.87 7.46 -16.28
C ALA A 199 3.49 8.58 -17.11
N VAL A 200 3.73 8.32 -18.39
CA VAL A 200 4.06 9.34 -19.38
C VAL A 200 2.83 9.71 -20.19
N LYS A 201 2.78 10.97 -20.60
CA LYS A 201 1.70 11.51 -21.45
C LYS A 201 2.22 11.80 -22.84
N GLY A 202 1.56 11.23 -23.86
CA GLY A 202 1.96 11.42 -25.26
C GLY A 202 3.38 10.93 -25.52
N LEU A 203 4.19 11.73 -26.22
CA LEU A 203 5.59 11.43 -26.56
C LEU A 203 6.59 11.94 -25.51
N SER A 204 6.15 12.30 -24.32
CA SER A 204 7.02 12.79 -23.26
C SER A 204 7.80 11.63 -22.63
N ASP A 205 9.10 11.83 -22.41
CA ASP A 205 9.95 10.87 -21.68
C ASP A 205 9.93 11.11 -20.15
N ARG A 206 9.23 12.16 -19.69
CA ARG A 206 9.17 12.50 -18.27
C ARG A 206 7.98 11.83 -17.60
N PRO A 207 8.19 10.94 -16.61
CA PRO A 207 7.13 10.41 -15.79
C PRO A 207 6.43 11.50 -14.97
N ILE A 208 5.11 11.45 -14.93
CA ILE A 208 4.27 12.30 -14.08
C ILE A 208 3.62 11.41 -13.05
N HIS A 209 3.49 11.94 -11.83
CA HIS A 209 2.87 11.24 -10.70
C HIS A 209 1.39 11.64 -10.62
N TYR A 210 0.50 10.71 -10.92
CA TYR A 210 -0.95 10.92 -10.87
C TYR A 210 -1.52 10.27 -9.60
N PRO A 211 -1.91 11.04 -8.56
CA PRO A 211 -2.61 10.47 -7.41
C PRO A 211 -3.90 9.78 -7.85
N LEU A 212 -4.06 8.49 -7.56
CA LEU A 212 -5.25 7.74 -7.97
C LEU A 212 -6.54 8.25 -7.33
N GLN A 213 -6.46 8.89 -6.17
CA GLN A 213 -7.60 9.55 -5.53
C GLN A 213 -8.22 10.67 -6.37
N ARG A 214 -7.51 11.13 -7.40
CA ARG A 214 -7.98 12.16 -8.35
C ARG A 214 -8.44 11.60 -9.68
N VAL A 215 -8.39 10.29 -9.86
CA VAL A 215 -8.89 9.58 -11.03
C VAL A 215 -10.34 9.17 -10.76
N ARG A 216 -11.26 9.63 -11.58
CA ARG A 216 -12.70 9.30 -11.47
C ARG A 216 -13.07 8.05 -12.22
N SER A 217 -12.50 7.88 -13.39
CA SER A 217 -12.70 6.71 -14.23
C SER A 217 -11.39 6.33 -14.92
N ALA A 218 -11.24 5.05 -15.24
CA ALA A 218 -10.09 4.51 -15.92
C ALA A 218 -10.52 3.37 -16.85
N ALA A 219 -9.99 3.36 -18.08
CA ALA A 219 -10.27 2.31 -19.05
C ALA A 219 -8.99 1.91 -19.79
N VAL A 220 -8.67 0.62 -19.80
CA VAL A 220 -7.54 0.06 -20.55
C VAL A 220 -7.78 0.27 -22.04
N GLN A 221 -6.74 0.70 -22.77
CA GLN A 221 -6.78 0.93 -24.20
C GLN A 221 -6.08 -0.22 -24.95
N PRO A 222 -6.52 -0.59 -26.15
CA PRO A 222 -5.93 -1.71 -26.92
C PRO A 222 -4.59 -1.33 -27.58
N PHE A 223 -3.91 -0.32 -27.06
CA PHE A 223 -2.64 0.18 -27.59
C PHE A 223 -1.50 -0.08 -26.61
N PRO A 224 -0.29 -0.44 -27.07
CA PRO A 224 0.85 -0.67 -26.20
C PRO A 224 1.27 0.63 -25.49
N ALA A 225 1.67 0.52 -24.24
CA ALA A 225 2.25 1.62 -23.46
C ALA A 225 3.62 2.01 -24.04
N GLN A 226 3.96 3.28 -23.94
CA GLN A 226 5.23 3.84 -24.42
C GLN A 226 6.18 4.09 -23.25
N GLY A 227 7.49 4.17 -23.54
CA GLY A 227 8.51 4.57 -22.55
C GLY A 227 8.87 3.52 -21.50
N ARG A 228 8.43 2.25 -21.68
CA ARG A 228 8.61 1.20 -20.66
C ARG A 228 9.88 0.36 -20.83
N ALA A 229 10.39 0.20 -22.05
CA ALA A 229 11.48 -0.73 -22.34
C ALA A 229 12.73 -0.49 -21.47
N ASP A 230 13.04 0.76 -21.13
CA ASP A 230 14.22 1.13 -20.34
C ASP A 230 13.87 1.69 -18.96
N PHE A 231 12.58 1.75 -18.58
CA PHE A 231 12.16 2.31 -17.31
C PHE A 231 12.30 1.28 -16.17
N LYS A 232 13.12 1.61 -15.19
CA LYS A 232 13.31 0.83 -13.96
C LYS A 232 12.70 1.56 -12.77
N LEU A 233 11.63 1.04 -12.24
CA LEU A 233 10.85 1.67 -11.17
C LEU A 233 11.69 1.95 -9.92
N ASP A 234 12.45 0.96 -9.44
CA ASP A 234 13.28 1.10 -8.25
C ASP A 234 14.38 2.16 -8.42
N GLU A 235 14.99 2.20 -9.60
CA GLU A 235 15.98 3.22 -9.93
C GLU A 235 15.36 4.62 -9.98
N TYR A 236 14.17 4.74 -10.57
CA TYR A 236 13.41 5.98 -10.58
C TYR A 236 13.04 6.46 -9.18
N ILE A 237 12.56 5.56 -8.31
CA ILE A 237 12.25 5.88 -6.91
C ILE A 237 13.50 6.36 -6.18
N ARG A 238 14.64 5.70 -6.38
CA ARG A 238 15.92 6.09 -5.78
C ARG A 238 16.39 7.45 -6.28
N LEU A 239 16.39 7.68 -7.60
CA LEU A 239 16.83 8.93 -8.21
C LEU A 239 15.93 10.12 -7.89
N THR A 240 14.63 9.88 -7.67
CA THR A 240 13.67 10.93 -7.31
C THR A 240 13.51 11.09 -5.79
N HIS A 241 14.40 10.50 -4.97
CA HIS A 241 14.21 10.51 -3.51
C HIS A 241 12.78 10.19 -3.11
N GLN A 242 12.38 8.93 -3.30
CA GLN A 242 11.05 8.46 -2.96
C GLN A 242 9.93 9.33 -3.57
N LEU A 243 10.00 9.57 -4.88
CA LEU A 243 9.03 10.36 -5.65
C LEU A 243 8.92 11.84 -5.22
N SER A 244 9.95 12.41 -4.66
CA SER A 244 10.01 13.85 -4.52
C SER A 244 10.47 14.48 -5.84
N HIS A 245 9.92 15.63 -6.18
CA HIS A 245 10.40 16.35 -7.36
C HIS A 245 11.73 17.02 -7.03
N PRO A 246 12.77 16.84 -7.88
CA PRO A 246 14.02 17.57 -7.69
C PRO A 246 13.79 19.07 -7.87
N ILE A 247 14.52 19.88 -7.12
CA ILE A 247 14.55 21.32 -7.32
C ILE A 247 15.54 21.59 -8.46
N GLY A 248 15.04 22.15 -9.57
CA GLY A 248 15.86 22.42 -10.75
C GLY A 248 16.09 21.19 -11.64
N GLN A 249 17.14 21.25 -12.47
CA GLN A 249 17.52 20.17 -13.38
C GLN A 249 18.51 19.15 -12.77
N GLN A 250 18.97 19.39 -11.55
CA GLN A 250 19.99 18.56 -10.89
C GLN A 250 19.33 17.43 -10.12
N SER A 251 19.50 16.22 -10.64
CA SER A 251 19.16 14.96 -9.92
C SER A 251 20.35 14.41 -9.12
N GLU A 252 21.52 15.03 -9.22
CA GLU A 252 22.71 14.56 -8.51
C GLU A 252 22.66 14.92 -7.03
N PRO A 253 23.08 14.02 -6.15
CA PRO A 253 23.18 14.29 -4.73
C PRO A 253 24.14 15.45 -4.47
N VAL A 254 23.77 16.33 -3.55
CA VAL A 254 24.63 17.40 -3.04
C VAL A 254 24.96 17.17 -1.58
N THR A 255 26.11 17.64 -1.14
CA THR A 255 26.47 17.59 0.27
C THR A 255 25.63 18.60 1.04
N VAL A 256 24.79 18.09 1.94
CA VAL A 256 24.02 18.88 2.90
C VAL A 256 24.68 18.78 4.25
N LYS A 257 24.92 19.92 4.88
CA LYS A 257 25.48 20.02 6.22
C LYS A 257 24.53 20.75 7.14
N LEU A 258 24.14 20.07 8.19
CA LEU A 258 23.15 20.54 9.15
C LEU A 258 23.78 20.67 10.52
N LYS A 259 23.44 21.74 11.25
CA LYS A 259 23.73 21.88 12.67
C LYS A 259 22.49 21.46 13.43
N VAL A 260 22.63 20.50 14.35
CA VAL A 260 21.53 19.81 14.98
C VAL A 260 21.60 19.96 16.51
N HIS A 261 20.52 20.40 17.09
CA HIS A 261 20.39 20.53 18.54
C HIS A 261 20.44 19.13 19.20
N PRO A 262 21.04 18.96 20.39
CA PRO A 262 21.19 17.66 21.05
C PRO A 262 19.88 16.87 21.18
N ASN A 263 18.76 17.53 21.48
CA ASN A 263 17.43 16.87 21.60
C ASN A 263 16.88 16.28 20.30
N TRP A 264 17.46 16.62 19.15
CA TRP A 264 17.04 16.14 17.84
C TRP A 264 18.03 15.21 17.17
N LEU A 265 19.21 15.04 17.76
CA LEU A 265 20.29 14.26 17.16
C LEU A 265 19.91 12.80 16.95
N TYR A 266 19.16 12.22 17.89
CA TYR A 266 18.73 10.82 17.82
C TYR A 266 17.92 10.51 16.58
N HIS A 267 17.16 11.46 16.01
CA HIS A 267 16.42 11.26 14.77
C HIS A 267 17.35 10.91 13.59
N PHE A 268 18.53 11.51 13.55
CA PHE A 268 19.54 11.26 12.51
C PHE A 268 20.39 10.01 12.79
N GLU A 269 20.49 9.61 14.04
CA GLU A 269 21.13 8.34 14.44
C GLU A 269 20.25 7.15 14.11
N GLU A 270 18.95 7.22 14.41
CA GLU A 270 17.99 6.15 14.20
C GLU A 270 17.53 6.04 12.74
N ARG A 271 17.42 7.17 12.03
CA ARG A 271 16.97 7.28 10.63
C ARG A 271 17.89 8.20 9.84
N PRO A 272 19.03 7.68 9.35
CA PRO A 272 19.98 8.48 8.57
C PRO A 272 19.35 9.04 7.28
N LEU A 273 19.77 10.25 6.87
CA LEU A 273 19.32 10.88 5.63
C LEU A 273 19.87 10.17 4.38
N SER A 274 21.03 9.54 4.49
CA SER A 274 21.66 8.75 3.42
C SER A 274 22.64 7.74 4.01
N GLU A 275 23.01 6.74 3.22
CA GLU A 275 23.97 5.69 3.62
C GLU A 275 25.35 6.26 3.99
N ASN A 276 25.73 7.38 3.39
CA ASN A 276 27.02 8.05 3.61
C ASN A 276 26.95 9.17 4.67
N GLN A 277 25.86 9.24 5.46
CA GLN A 277 25.70 10.22 6.52
C GLN A 277 26.84 10.12 7.54
N LYS A 278 27.37 11.27 7.93
CA LYS A 278 28.37 11.39 8.99
C LYS A 278 27.85 12.34 10.08
N ILE A 279 28.03 11.93 11.33
CA ILE A 279 27.66 12.73 12.49
C ILE A 279 28.93 13.10 13.25
N HIS A 280 29.17 14.38 13.36
CA HIS A 280 30.23 14.93 14.20
C HIS A 280 29.59 15.42 15.49
N LYS A 281 29.65 14.60 16.53
CA LYS A 281 29.11 14.93 17.85
C LYS A 281 29.90 16.04 18.49
N ALA A 282 29.21 16.98 19.11
CA ALA A 282 29.84 17.97 19.97
C ALA A 282 30.50 17.31 21.19
N VAL A 283 31.52 17.95 21.73
CA VAL A 283 32.25 17.44 22.91
C VAL A 283 31.43 17.60 24.17
N GLN A 284 30.68 18.68 24.29
CA GLN A 284 29.79 18.94 25.43
C GLN A 284 28.36 18.55 25.09
N ALA A 285 27.63 18.02 26.07
CA ALA A 285 26.31 17.46 25.89
C ALA A 285 25.26 18.50 25.40
N ASP A 286 25.43 19.75 25.77
CA ASP A 286 24.51 20.83 25.40
C ASP A 286 24.90 21.58 24.12
N GLU A 287 25.99 21.17 23.48
CA GLU A 287 26.44 21.78 22.24
C GLU A 287 25.81 21.10 21.03
N TRP A 288 25.63 21.89 19.98
CA TRP A 288 25.05 21.42 18.72
C TRP A 288 26.04 20.55 17.93
N SER A 289 25.56 19.42 17.49
CA SER A 289 26.31 18.49 16.64
C SER A 289 26.15 18.87 15.15
N THR A 290 27.03 18.31 14.31
CA THR A 290 26.95 18.51 12.87
C THR A 290 26.64 17.18 12.17
N VAL A 291 25.64 17.19 11.29
CA VAL A 291 25.27 16.07 10.43
C VAL A 291 25.58 16.46 8.99
N THR A 292 26.30 15.59 8.28
CA THR A 292 26.66 15.77 6.86
C THR A 292 26.15 14.56 6.10
N ALA A 293 25.43 14.79 5.00
CA ALA A 293 24.88 13.73 4.16
C ALA A 293 24.86 14.17 2.69
N GLU A 294 25.01 13.21 1.78
CA GLU A 294 24.79 13.46 0.35
C GLU A 294 23.38 13.07 -0.02
N ILE A 295 22.55 14.06 -0.34
CA ILE A 295 21.15 13.88 -0.69
C ILE A 295 20.78 14.78 -1.87
N PRO A 296 19.94 14.34 -2.82
CA PRO A 296 19.42 15.24 -3.83
C PRO A 296 18.55 16.33 -3.21
N LEU A 297 18.69 17.55 -3.69
CA LEU A 297 17.80 18.64 -3.34
C LEU A 297 16.40 18.34 -3.89
N SER A 298 15.44 18.21 -3.00
CA SER A 298 14.07 17.91 -3.37
C SER A 298 13.10 18.85 -2.66
N ILE A 299 11.92 19.01 -3.25
CA ILE A 299 10.85 19.86 -2.67
C ILE A 299 10.40 19.40 -1.27
N LEU A 300 10.78 18.19 -0.82
CA LEU A 300 10.48 17.69 0.51
C LEU A 300 11.52 18.06 1.55
N LEU A 301 12.73 18.45 1.12
CA LEU A 301 13.83 18.71 2.05
C LEU A 301 13.58 19.97 2.87
N THR A 302 13.17 21.06 2.25
CA THR A 302 12.85 22.32 2.94
C THR A 302 11.71 22.17 3.95
N PRO A 303 10.53 21.56 3.60
CA PRO A 303 9.49 21.26 4.58
C PRO A 303 9.96 20.37 5.73
N PHE A 304 10.79 19.36 5.45
CA PHE A 304 11.37 18.50 6.48
C PHE A 304 12.21 19.31 7.46
N ILE A 305 13.13 20.15 6.96
CA ILE A 305 13.98 20.99 7.78
C ILE A 305 13.14 21.95 8.63
N VAL A 306 12.16 22.61 8.03
CA VAL A 306 11.26 23.54 8.73
C VAL A 306 10.42 22.82 9.79
N SER A 307 10.03 21.57 9.57
CA SER A 307 9.27 20.78 10.55
C SER A 307 10.04 20.48 11.83
N MET A 308 11.39 20.51 11.77
CA MET A 308 12.26 20.35 12.94
C MET A 308 12.34 21.63 13.79
N GLY A 309 11.72 22.71 13.34
CA GLY A 309 11.66 23.99 14.05
C GLY A 309 13.04 24.55 14.39
N PRO A 310 13.23 25.10 15.60
CA PRO A 310 14.50 25.72 16.02
C PRO A 310 15.59 24.69 16.35
N GLY A 311 15.32 23.40 16.20
CA GLY A 311 16.28 22.33 16.52
C GLY A 311 17.27 22.01 15.40
N LEU A 312 17.13 22.65 14.23
CA LEU A 312 17.96 22.37 13.06
C LEU A 312 18.33 23.65 12.31
N GLU A 313 19.60 23.78 11.92
CA GLU A 313 20.11 24.87 11.11
C GLU A 313 20.85 24.31 9.91
N VAL A 314 20.53 24.80 8.71
CA VAL A 314 21.27 24.50 7.48
C VAL A 314 22.55 25.29 7.43
N LEU A 315 23.71 24.60 7.31
CA LEU A 315 25.00 25.25 7.11
C LEU A 315 25.37 25.29 5.61
N GLU A 316 25.14 24.19 4.91
CA GLU A 316 25.44 23.99 3.48
C GLU A 316 24.35 23.16 2.81
N PRO A 317 24.04 23.36 1.53
CA PRO A 317 24.55 24.44 0.68
C PRO A 317 23.85 25.79 0.93
N PRO A 318 24.44 26.92 0.52
CA PRO A 318 23.89 28.26 0.75
C PRO A 318 22.50 28.46 0.16
N GLU A 319 22.19 27.83 -0.98
CA GLU A 319 20.91 27.94 -1.67
C GLU A 319 19.78 27.32 -0.79
N LEU A 320 20.02 26.15 -0.22
CA LEU A 320 19.09 25.51 0.68
C LEU A 320 18.89 26.35 1.97
N ARG A 321 19.98 26.87 2.52
CA ARG A 321 19.91 27.76 3.69
C ARG A 321 19.04 28.99 3.41
N GLN A 322 19.22 29.62 2.26
CA GLN A 322 18.45 30.78 1.85
C GLN A 322 16.97 30.43 1.63
N GLU A 323 16.68 29.30 1.01
CA GLU A 323 15.31 28.81 0.81
C GLU A 323 14.60 28.58 2.15
N VAL A 324 15.24 27.87 3.09
CA VAL A 324 14.70 27.64 4.44
C VAL A 324 14.47 28.96 5.19
N ALA A 325 15.44 29.88 5.13
CA ALA A 325 15.30 31.19 5.75
C ALA A 325 14.10 31.98 5.19
N GLN A 326 13.91 31.95 3.86
CA GLN A 326 12.76 32.60 3.22
C GLN A 326 11.44 31.95 3.61
N TRP A 327 11.38 30.62 3.71
CA TRP A 327 10.20 29.89 4.17
C TRP A 327 9.80 30.30 5.60
N LEU A 328 10.78 30.33 6.50
CA LEU A 328 10.57 30.73 7.89
C LEU A 328 10.13 32.18 8.01
N ALA A 329 10.75 33.08 7.25
CA ALA A 329 10.37 34.49 7.22
C ALA A 329 8.93 34.69 6.73
N ASN A 330 8.58 34.02 5.61
CA ASN A 330 7.23 34.06 5.08
C ASN A 330 6.21 33.49 6.08
N ALA A 331 6.51 32.38 6.73
CA ALA A 331 5.64 31.80 7.75
C ALA A 331 5.48 32.74 8.94
N ALA A 332 6.58 33.28 9.46
CA ALA A 332 6.56 34.23 10.58
C ALA A 332 5.73 35.48 10.29
N SER A 333 5.79 36.02 9.06
CA SER A 333 5.02 37.20 8.65
C SER A 333 3.50 36.96 8.74
N LEU A 334 3.01 35.76 8.55
CA LEU A 334 1.59 35.39 8.66
C LEU A 334 1.10 35.46 10.13
N TYR A 335 1.99 35.27 11.09
CA TYR A 335 1.68 35.29 12.51
C TYR A 335 2.06 36.63 13.20
N SER A 336 2.76 37.51 12.47
CA SER A 336 3.16 38.84 13.00
C SER A 336 2.08 39.92 12.81
N SER A 337 1.13 39.73 11.87
CA SER A 337 -0.06 40.54 11.74
C SER A 337 -1.03 40.21 12.90
N GLU A 338 -1.73 41.21 13.47
CA GLU A 338 -2.76 40.98 14.48
C GLU A 338 -3.65 39.81 14.08
N ALA A 339 -3.84 38.85 15.00
CA ALA A 339 -4.63 37.66 14.73
C ALA A 339 -6.00 38.08 14.13
N PRO A 340 -6.42 37.52 12.97
CA PRO A 340 -7.73 37.85 12.46
C PRO A 340 -8.74 37.53 13.55
N THR A 341 -9.58 38.49 13.89
CA THR A 341 -10.69 38.35 14.84
C THR A 341 -11.53 37.20 14.31
N VAL A 342 -11.39 36.02 14.91
CA VAL A 342 -12.19 34.83 14.58
C VAL A 342 -13.63 35.15 14.96
N ASN A 343 -14.40 35.59 13.98
CA ASN A 343 -15.83 35.74 14.12
C ASN A 343 -16.39 34.34 14.43
N GLN A 344 -16.79 34.14 15.69
CA GLN A 344 -17.22 32.84 16.23
C GLN A 344 -18.59 32.43 15.69
N GLN A 345 -18.70 32.17 14.40
CA GLN A 345 -19.79 31.37 13.87
C GLN A 345 -19.21 30.22 13.09
N PRO A 346 -19.32 28.95 13.62
CA PRO A 346 -18.99 27.80 12.84
C PRO A 346 -19.89 27.77 11.59
N PRO A 347 -19.35 27.43 10.42
CA PRO A 347 -20.19 27.27 9.23
C PRO A 347 -21.23 26.19 9.51
N LYS A 348 -22.50 26.52 9.26
CA LYS A 348 -23.57 25.52 9.26
C LYS A 348 -23.27 24.52 8.16
N ILE A 349 -22.92 23.32 8.55
CA ILE A 349 -22.83 22.17 7.63
C ILE A 349 -24.29 21.76 7.33
N ASN A 350 -24.71 22.01 6.10
CA ASN A 350 -25.93 21.41 5.53
C ASN A 350 -25.58 20.08 4.88
#